data_d127692dfde4818a46818280442d4a79
#
_entry.id   d127692dfde4818a46818280442d4a79
#
_cell.length_a   1.000
_cell.length_b   1.000
_cell.length_c   1.000
_cell.angle_alpha   90.00
_cell.angle_beta   90.00
_cell.angle_gamma   90.00
#
_symmetry.space_group_name_H-M   'P 1'
#
loop_
_entity.id
_entity.type
_entity.pdbx_description
1 polymer ?
#
loop_
_entity_poly.entity_id
_entity_poly.type
_entity_poly.pdbx_seq_one_letter_code
_entity_poly.pdbx_strand_id
1 'polypeptide(L)'
;MKSERTRAPPVATSTPRFCQKTLYAAGFTWRGQTGLYFIPPNTTISSEVFIKYVLEPMLTKDVPRLYGKEASKVILHMDSASSHVCPATYAWLDSHGFKYITKLQWLANSPGVSPMDFFGNGRLKTATKKRKYRTLRGLKAAAKDEWSKIPVEQFQNALSSWFKRVLEIHKAKGRSLPQ
;
A
#
# COMPACT_ATOMS: atom_id res chain seq x y z
N MET A 1 18.15 -21.03 -59.87
CA MET A 1 18.46 -19.83 -59.10
C MET A 1 17.29 -19.56 -58.14
N LYS A 2 17.44 -19.85 -56.85
CA LYS A 2 16.44 -19.56 -55.84
C LYS A 2 16.74 -18.22 -55.20
N SER A 3 15.81 -17.28 -55.31
CA SER A 3 15.87 -15.95 -54.70
C SER A 3 15.76 -16.05 -53.17
N GLU A 4 16.84 -15.71 -52.48
CA GLU A 4 16.84 -15.49 -51.03
C GLU A 4 16.09 -14.17 -50.72
N ARG A 5 14.93 -14.29 -50.09
CA ARG A 5 14.25 -13.12 -49.51
C ARG A 5 14.96 -12.75 -48.22
N THR A 6 15.75 -11.72 -48.24
CA THR A 6 16.37 -11.09 -47.07
C THR A 6 15.22 -10.57 -46.15
N ARG A 7 15.05 -11.19 -45.02
CA ARG A 7 14.09 -10.74 -43.99
C ARG A 7 14.70 -9.54 -43.27
N ALA A 8 14.05 -8.38 -43.35
CA ALA A 8 14.47 -7.19 -42.62
C ALA A 8 14.45 -7.49 -41.11
N PRO A 9 15.44 -7.00 -40.32
CA PRO A 9 15.46 -7.20 -38.88
C PRO A 9 14.27 -6.51 -38.24
N PRO A 10 13.68 -7.09 -37.15
CA PRO A 10 12.55 -6.50 -36.44
C PRO A 10 13.00 -5.15 -35.85
N VAL A 11 12.30 -4.08 -36.24
CA VAL A 11 12.47 -2.76 -35.63
C VAL A 11 12.08 -2.89 -34.16
N ALA A 12 13.07 -2.85 -33.28
CA ALA A 12 12.85 -2.79 -31.84
C ALA A 12 12.19 -1.45 -31.49
N THR A 13 10.87 -1.44 -31.40
CA THR A 13 10.13 -0.32 -30.83
C THR A 13 10.46 -0.27 -29.33
N SER A 14 11.52 0.49 -28.99
CA SER A 14 11.82 0.80 -27.60
C SER A 14 10.70 1.69 -27.06
N THR A 15 9.72 1.09 -26.41
CA THR A 15 8.77 1.84 -25.57
C THR A 15 9.61 2.60 -24.53
N PRO A 16 9.53 3.94 -24.43
CA PRO A 16 10.28 4.67 -23.44
C PRO A 16 9.94 4.11 -22.06
N ARG A 17 10.90 3.48 -21.39
CA ARG A 17 10.73 3.03 -20.02
C ARG A 17 10.58 4.28 -19.15
N PHE A 18 9.40 4.50 -18.63
CA PHE A 18 9.16 5.52 -17.64
C PHE A 18 9.93 5.14 -16.36
N CYS A 19 11.12 5.72 -16.20
CA CYS A 19 12.07 5.35 -15.14
C CYS A 19 11.79 6.05 -13.80
N GLN A 20 10.82 6.98 -13.72
CA GLN A 20 10.56 7.69 -12.48
C GLN A 20 9.76 6.80 -11.50
N LYS A 21 10.36 6.60 -10.33
CA LYS A 21 9.73 5.87 -9.21
C LYS A 21 8.99 6.86 -8.32
N THR A 22 7.89 6.45 -7.75
CA THR A 22 7.18 7.19 -6.70
C THR A 22 6.83 6.23 -5.58
N LEU A 23 7.00 6.69 -4.37
CA LEU A 23 6.58 5.96 -3.17
C LEU A 23 5.22 6.46 -2.76
N TYR A 24 4.38 5.55 -2.30
CA TYR A 24 3.06 5.87 -1.78
C TYR A 24 2.77 5.03 -0.55
N ALA A 25 1.85 5.51 0.25
CA ALA A 25 1.21 4.76 1.32
C ALA A 25 -0.30 4.92 1.22
N ALA A 26 -1.01 3.89 1.63
CA ALA A 26 -2.46 3.86 1.74
C ALA A 26 -2.86 2.86 2.82
N GLY A 27 -4.07 2.94 3.28
CA GLY A 27 -4.68 1.97 4.17
C GLY A 27 -6.12 1.70 3.77
N PHE A 28 -6.68 0.64 4.31
CA PHE A 28 -8.11 0.38 4.18
C PHE A 28 -8.65 -0.23 5.46
N THR A 29 -9.93 -0.13 5.61
CA THR A 29 -10.67 -0.58 6.78
C THR A 29 -11.93 -1.31 6.32
N TRP A 30 -12.70 -1.83 7.25
CA TRP A 30 -14.02 -2.40 6.98
C TRP A 30 -14.99 -1.40 6.33
N ARG A 31 -14.83 -0.10 6.60
CA ARG A 31 -15.69 0.97 6.08
C ARG A 31 -15.17 1.64 4.80
N GLY A 32 -14.05 1.16 4.26
CA GLY A 32 -13.47 1.67 3.02
C GLY A 32 -11.99 2.02 3.16
N GLN A 33 -11.49 2.69 2.13
CA GLN A 33 -10.08 3.03 1.98
C GLN A 33 -9.78 4.47 2.41
N THR A 34 -8.53 4.68 2.81
CA THR A 34 -7.93 6.00 2.99
C THR A 34 -7.57 6.62 1.63
N GLY A 35 -7.14 7.86 1.63
CA GLY A 35 -6.45 8.45 0.50
C GLY A 35 -5.19 7.67 0.11
N LEU A 36 -4.73 7.90 -1.11
CA LEU A 36 -3.43 7.42 -1.57
C LEU A 36 -2.42 8.56 -1.42
N TYR A 37 -1.48 8.41 -0.48
CA TYR A 37 -0.51 9.43 -0.08
C TYR A 37 0.82 9.20 -0.78
N PHE A 38 1.33 10.20 -1.47
CA PHE A 38 2.60 10.10 -2.19
C PHE A 38 3.69 10.83 -1.43
N ILE A 39 4.81 10.15 -1.23
CA ILE A 39 6.02 10.78 -0.72
C ILE A 39 6.62 11.69 -1.81
N PRO A 40 7.12 12.90 -1.46
CA PRO A 40 7.80 13.76 -2.43
C PRO A 40 8.98 13.04 -3.10
N PRO A 41 9.25 13.32 -4.39
CA PRO A 41 10.39 12.73 -5.07
C PRO A 41 11.71 13.13 -4.38
N ASN A 42 12.70 12.25 -4.48
CA ASN A 42 14.04 12.46 -3.90
C ASN A 42 14.06 12.72 -2.38
N THR A 43 13.04 12.23 -1.67
CA THR A 43 12.95 12.36 -0.21
C THR A 43 13.26 11.01 0.44
N THR A 44 14.20 11.00 1.40
CA THR A 44 14.41 9.84 2.27
C THR A 44 13.25 9.73 3.24
N ILE A 45 12.71 8.53 3.40
CA ILE A 45 11.59 8.31 4.33
C ILE A 45 12.11 8.23 5.76
N SER A 46 12.13 9.39 6.43
CA SER A 46 12.29 9.47 7.89
C SER A 46 10.93 9.35 8.59
N SER A 47 10.93 9.26 9.91
CA SER A 47 9.71 9.33 10.73
C SER A 47 8.92 10.61 10.51
N GLU A 48 9.61 11.76 10.46
CA GLU A 48 8.94 13.05 10.24
C GLU A 48 8.26 13.12 8.87
N VAL A 49 8.93 12.60 7.83
CA VAL A 49 8.36 12.52 6.48
C VAL A 49 7.14 11.59 6.46
N PHE A 50 7.25 10.43 7.11
CA PHE A 50 6.15 9.48 7.20
C PHE A 50 4.96 10.06 7.99
N ILE A 51 5.20 10.67 9.14
CA ILE A 51 4.16 11.34 9.93
C ILE A 51 3.48 12.41 9.09
N LYS A 52 4.24 13.38 8.56
CA LYS A 52 3.72 14.55 7.85
C LYS A 52 2.92 14.20 6.60
N TYR A 53 3.43 13.28 5.78
CA TYR A 53 2.84 13.00 4.46
C TYR A 53 1.87 11.84 4.45
N VAL A 54 1.87 11.01 5.48
CA VAL A 54 1.04 9.78 5.54
C VAL A 54 0.17 9.73 6.79
N LEU A 55 0.77 9.65 7.99
CA LEU A 55 0.01 9.38 9.20
C LEU A 55 -0.94 10.53 9.57
N GLU A 56 -0.43 11.75 9.59
CA GLU A 56 -1.23 12.92 9.97
C GLU A 56 -2.48 13.05 9.08
N PRO A 57 -2.38 13.15 7.73
CA PRO A 57 -3.57 13.25 6.91
C PRO A 57 -4.45 12.00 6.94
N MET A 58 -3.89 10.80 7.09
CA MET A 58 -4.64 9.57 7.18
C MET A 58 -5.49 9.50 8.46
N LEU A 59 -4.87 9.78 9.60
CA LEU A 59 -5.51 9.60 10.90
C LEU A 59 -6.40 10.79 11.29
N THR A 60 -6.06 12.02 10.85
CA THR A 60 -6.84 13.22 11.20
C THR A 60 -7.95 13.56 10.19
N LYS A 61 -7.90 13.03 8.97
CA LYS A 61 -8.90 13.29 7.92
C LYS A 61 -9.66 12.04 7.49
N ASP A 62 -8.94 10.98 7.08
CA ASP A 62 -9.61 9.80 6.53
C ASP A 62 -10.29 8.95 7.62
N VAL A 63 -9.63 8.74 8.75
CA VAL A 63 -10.23 7.96 9.85
C VAL A 63 -11.50 8.61 10.37
N PRO A 64 -11.55 9.93 10.68
CA PRO A 64 -12.79 10.61 11.04
C PRO A 64 -13.85 10.57 9.93
N ARG A 65 -13.47 10.69 8.66
CA ARG A 65 -14.38 10.58 7.52
C ARG A 65 -15.06 9.21 7.44
N LEU A 66 -14.30 8.14 7.73
CA LEU A 66 -14.79 6.75 7.65
C LEU A 66 -15.57 6.32 8.90
N TYR A 67 -15.17 6.79 10.07
CA TYR A 67 -15.67 6.30 11.35
C TYR A 67 -16.46 7.31 12.18
N GLY A 68 -16.38 8.61 11.87
CA GLY A 68 -17.09 9.65 12.61
C GLY A 68 -16.76 9.59 14.10
N LYS A 69 -17.77 9.50 14.94
CA LYS A 69 -17.64 9.40 16.41
C LYS A 69 -16.90 8.14 16.89
N GLU A 70 -16.76 7.13 16.06
CA GLU A 70 -16.04 5.89 16.38
C GLU A 70 -14.55 5.92 15.99
N ALA A 71 -14.04 7.05 15.49
CA ALA A 71 -12.65 7.19 15.06
C ALA A 71 -11.64 6.79 16.15
N SER A 72 -11.93 7.08 17.42
CA SER A 72 -11.09 6.71 18.58
C SER A 72 -11.01 5.19 18.85
N LYS A 73 -11.88 4.40 18.23
CA LYS A 73 -11.86 2.93 18.34
C LYS A 73 -10.95 2.28 17.29
N VAL A 74 -10.54 3.03 16.27
CA VAL A 74 -9.71 2.50 15.19
C VAL A 74 -8.32 2.17 15.72
N ILE A 75 -7.82 0.99 15.37
CA ILE A 75 -6.47 0.53 15.69
C ILE A 75 -5.66 0.52 14.40
N LEU A 76 -4.58 1.27 14.38
CA LEU A 76 -3.67 1.33 13.24
C LEU A 76 -2.78 0.09 13.20
N HIS A 77 -2.77 -0.60 12.07
CA HIS A 77 -1.82 -1.64 11.76
C HIS A 77 -0.86 -1.13 10.67
N MET A 78 0.43 -1.23 10.91
CA MET A 78 1.50 -0.86 9.99
C MET A 78 2.45 -2.05 9.79
N ASP A 79 3.14 -2.08 8.66
CA ASP A 79 4.26 -2.99 8.50
C ASP A 79 5.47 -2.57 9.38
N SER A 80 6.51 -3.41 9.41
CA SER A 80 7.69 -3.18 10.24
C SER A 80 8.77 -2.31 9.58
N ALA A 81 8.41 -1.43 8.64
CA ALA A 81 9.36 -0.47 8.06
C ALA A 81 9.95 0.44 9.16
N SER A 82 11.24 0.78 9.03
CA SER A 82 11.98 1.50 10.07
C SER A 82 11.33 2.83 10.49
N SER A 83 10.80 3.59 9.53
CA SER A 83 10.08 4.84 9.80
C SER A 83 8.72 4.64 10.46
N HIS A 84 8.13 3.45 10.37
CA HIS A 84 6.82 3.12 10.97
C HIS A 84 6.94 2.73 12.44
N VAL A 85 8.01 2.01 12.78
CA VAL A 85 8.17 1.37 14.11
C VAL A 85 9.27 2.00 14.96
N CYS A 86 9.68 3.23 14.64
CA CYS A 86 10.67 3.96 15.44
C CYS A 86 10.02 4.71 16.62
N PRO A 87 10.80 5.03 17.66
CA PRO A 87 10.31 5.74 18.84
C PRO A 87 9.59 7.07 18.51
N ALA A 88 10.09 7.83 17.53
CA ALA A 88 9.49 9.10 17.14
C ALA A 88 8.06 8.94 16.57
N THR A 89 7.83 7.92 15.77
CA THR A 89 6.49 7.62 15.23
C THR A 89 5.54 7.18 16.34
N TYR A 90 5.99 6.33 17.25
CA TYR A 90 5.17 5.90 18.38
C TYR A 90 4.85 7.09 19.32
N ALA A 91 5.84 7.91 19.67
CA ALA A 91 5.63 9.10 20.49
C ALA A 91 4.60 10.06 19.86
N TRP A 92 4.63 10.22 18.53
CA TRP A 92 3.62 11.02 17.83
C TRP A 92 2.23 10.41 17.92
N LEU A 93 2.10 9.10 17.71
CA LEU A 93 0.82 8.38 17.82
C LEU A 93 0.25 8.48 19.24
N ASP A 94 1.08 8.28 20.26
CA ASP A 94 0.70 8.36 21.67
C ASP A 94 0.25 9.77 22.06
N SER A 95 0.99 10.81 21.64
CA SER A 95 0.66 12.21 21.93
C SER A 95 -0.68 12.66 21.33
N HIS A 96 -1.15 11.96 20.27
CA HIS A 96 -2.43 12.22 19.62
C HIS A 96 -3.52 11.22 20.01
N GLY A 97 -3.25 10.29 20.93
CA GLY A 97 -4.21 9.31 21.43
C GLY A 97 -4.63 8.24 20.40
N PHE A 98 -3.82 8.01 19.35
CA PHE A 98 -4.09 6.98 18.36
C PHE A 98 -3.70 5.59 18.87
N LYS A 99 -4.56 4.61 18.65
CA LYS A 99 -4.29 3.22 18.98
C LYS A 99 -3.59 2.54 17.81
N TYR A 100 -2.58 1.72 18.10
CA TYR A 100 -1.82 1.00 17.07
C TYR A 100 -1.30 -0.34 17.58
N ILE A 101 -0.93 -1.21 16.65
CA ILE A 101 -0.25 -2.47 16.93
C ILE A 101 1.25 -2.22 16.89
N THR A 102 1.95 -2.53 18.00
CA THR A 102 3.41 -2.36 18.08
C THR A 102 4.15 -3.45 17.30
N LYS A 103 5.43 -3.22 16.99
CA LYS A 103 6.30 -4.22 16.38
C LYS A 103 6.38 -5.54 17.18
N LEU A 104 6.28 -5.48 18.51
CA LEU A 104 6.33 -6.67 19.36
C LEU A 104 5.03 -7.48 19.32
N GLN A 105 3.91 -6.81 19.03
CA GLN A 105 2.59 -7.46 18.91
C GLN A 105 2.33 -7.99 17.50
N TRP A 106 3.17 -7.63 16.53
CA TRP A 106 3.00 -8.00 15.14
C TRP A 106 3.99 -9.09 14.72
N LEU A 107 3.52 -10.00 13.87
CA LEU A 107 4.35 -11.05 13.27
C LEU A 107 5.37 -10.43 12.31
N ALA A 108 6.65 -10.47 12.66
CA ALA A 108 7.71 -9.98 11.80
C ALA A 108 7.76 -10.75 10.46
N ASN A 109 8.08 -10.05 9.38
CA ASN A 109 8.31 -10.63 8.04
C ASN A 109 7.17 -11.52 7.52
N SER A 110 5.92 -11.14 7.79
CA SER A 110 4.75 -11.93 7.42
C SER A 110 3.83 -11.18 6.42
N PRO A 111 4.27 -10.97 5.16
CA PRO A 111 3.48 -10.25 4.16
C PRO A 111 2.14 -10.94 3.85
N GLY A 112 2.06 -12.27 4.04
CA GLY A 112 0.84 -13.04 3.86
C GLY A 112 -0.29 -12.69 4.84
N VAL A 113 0.00 -11.97 5.92
CA VAL A 113 -1.00 -11.47 6.89
C VAL A 113 -1.09 -9.94 6.94
N SER A 114 -0.25 -9.20 6.21
CA SER A 114 -0.42 -7.77 6.06
C SER A 114 -1.48 -7.49 4.99
N PRO A 115 -2.66 -6.93 5.32
CA PRO A 115 -3.73 -6.72 4.34
C PRO A 115 -3.33 -5.88 3.15
N MET A 116 -2.45 -4.88 3.34
CA MET A 116 -1.93 -4.10 2.22
C MET A 116 -1.05 -4.92 1.30
N ASP A 117 -0.28 -5.88 1.82
CA ASP A 117 0.64 -6.68 1.02
C ASP A 117 -0.07 -7.79 0.26
N PHE A 118 -0.92 -8.57 0.92
CA PHE A 118 -1.59 -9.67 0.24
C PHE A 118 -2.77 -9.24 -0.65
N PHE A 119 -3.32 -8.02 -0.45
CA PHE A 119 -4.44 -7.52 -1.24
C PHE A 119 -4.21 -6.12 -1.82
N GLY A 120 -4.06 -5.07 -0.97
CA GLY A 120 -4.15 -3.68 -1.39
C GLY A 120 -3.14 -3.28 -2.46
N ASN A 121 -1.85 -3.54 -2.23
CA ASN A 121 -0.76 -3.20 -3.14
C ASN A 121 -0.86 -3.97 -4.46
N GLY A 122 -1.18 -5.27 -4.41
CA GLY A 122 -1.36 -6.12 -5.59
C GLY A 122 -2.52 -5.65 -6.47
N ARG A 123 -3.65 -5.32 -5.84
CA ARG A 123 -4.86 -4.84 -6.53
C ARG A 123 -4.59 -3.50 -7.24
N LEU A 124 -3.99 -2.54 -6.54
CA LEU A 124 -3.65 -1.24 -7.11
C LEU A 124 -2.63 -1.36 -8.25
N LYS A 125 -1.57 -2.17 -8.07
CA LYS A 125 -0.56 -2.42 -9.10
C LYS A 125 -1.17 -3.00 -10.38
N THR A 126 -2.06 -3.97 -10.25
CA THR A 126 -2.74 -4.62 -11.38
C THR A 126 -3.65 -3.63 -12.11
N ALA A 127 -4.44 -2.84 -11.39
CA ALA A 127 -5.32 -1.85 -11.98
C ALA A 127 -4.53 -0.74 -12.70
N THR A 128 -3.48 -0.22 -12.06
CA THR A 128 -2.65 0.85 -12.62
C THR A 128 -1.88 0.40 -13.87
N LYS A 129 -1.44 -0.87 -13.97
CA LYS A 129 -0.77 -1.41 -15.16
C LYS A 129 -1.63 -1.36 -16.42
N LYS A 130 -2.95 -1.39 -16.30
CA LYS A 130 -3.89 -1.32 -17.43
C LYS A 130 -4.06 0.10 -17.96
N ARG A 131 -3.57 1.10 -17.25
CA ARG A 131 -3.69 2.52 -17.61
C ARG A 131 -2.47 2.98 -18.41
N LYS A 132 -2.72 3.83 -19.41
CA LYS A 132 -1.64 4.49 -20.17
C LYS A 132 -1.33 5.84 -19.51
N TYR A 133 -0.08 6.05 -19.12
CA TYR A 133 0.43 7.32 -18.60
C TYR A 133 1.85 7.56 -19.10
N ARG A 134 2.21 8.83 -19.33
CA ARG A 134 3.53 9.23 -19.83
C ARG A 134 4.31 10.09 -18.84
N THR A 135 3.69 10.53 -17.77
CA THR A 135 4.29 11.40 -16.76
C THR A 135 4.03 10.89 -15.36
N LEU A 136 4.87 11.30 -14.39
CA LEU A 136 4.68 10.97 -12.97
C LEU A 136 3.34 11.51 -12.44
N ARG A 137 2.94 12.71 -12.88
CA ARG A 137 1.63 13.28 -12.53
C ARG A 137 0.50 12.39 -13.04
N GLY A 138 0.59 11.92 -14.28
CA GLY A 138 -0.40 11.00 -14.86
C GLY A 138 -0.45 9.66 -14.11
N LEU A 139 0.71 9.08 -13.75
CA LEU A 139 0.78 7.89 -12.91
C LEU A 139 0.08 8.09 -11.56
N LYS A 140 0.39 9.18 -10.85
CA LYS A 140 -0.22 9.49 -9.56
C LYS A 140 -1.74 9.68 -9.67
N ALA A 141 -2.21 10.38 -10.70
CA ALA A 141 -3.64 10.56 -10.96
C ALA A 141 -4.33 9.23 -11.26
N ALA A 142 -3.75 8.40 -12.14
CA ALA A 142 -4.28 7.08 -12.46
C ALA A 142 -4.33 6.18 -11.22
N ALA A 143 -3.29 6.18 -10.39
CA ALA A 143 -3.25 5.39 -9.17
C ALA A 143 -4.33 5.83 -8.16
N LYS A 144 -4.53 7.13 -7.96
CA LYS A 144 -5.61 7.65 -7.10
C LYS A 144 -6.98 7.26 -7.61
N ASP A 145 -7.22 7.40 -8.91
CA ASP A 145 -8.48 7.04 -9.57
C ASP A 145 -8.78 5.54 -9.41
N GLU A 146 -7.80 4.68 -9.69
CA GLU A 146 -7.97 3.22 -9.54
C GLU A 146 -8.15 2.81 -8.07
N TRP A 147 -7.45 3.45 -7.13
CA TRP A 147 -7.61 3.20 -5.71
C TRP A 147 -9.02 3.54 -5.22
N SER A 148 -9.53 4.71 -5.62
CA SER A 148 -10.86 5.16 -5.22
C SER A 148 -12.02 4.31 -5.78
N LYS A 149 -11.79 3.60 -6.88
CA LYS A 149 -12.77 2.72 -7.53
C LYS A 149 -12.85 1.32 -6.94
N ILE A 150 -11.96 0.95 -6.04
CA ILE A 150 -12.02 -0.39 -5.42
C ILE A 150 -13.27 -0.44 -4.54
N PRO A 151 -14.23 -1.35 -4.81
CA PRO A 151 -15.44 -1.48 -4.02
C PRO A 151 -15.12 -1.88 -2.57
N VAL A 152 -15.90 -1.34 -1.62
CA VAL A 152 -15.70 -1.60 -0.18
C VAL A 152 -15.81 -3.09 0.15
N GLU A 153 -16.64 -3.83 -0.55
CA GLU A 153 -16.83 -5.27 -0.39
C GLU A 153 -15.53 -6.05 -0.61
N GLN A 154 -14.65 -5.58 -1.50
CA GLN A 154 -13.36 -6.22 -1.72
C GLN A 154 -12.43 -6.06 -0.51
N PHE A 155 -12.45 -4.91 0.14
CA PHE A 155 -11.72 -4.70 1.39
C PHE A 155 -12.30 -5.54 2.53
N GLN A 156 -13.61 -5.63 2.63
CA GLN A 156 -14.29 -6.46 3.62
C GLN A 156 -13.95 -7.94 3.44
N ASN A 157 -13.93 -8.44 2.21
CA ASN A 157 -13.52 -9.81 1.90
C ASN A 157 -12.06 -10.07 2.29
N ALA A 158 -11.16 -9.13 1.98
CA ALA A 158 -9.76 -9.23 2.38
C ALA A 158 -9.61 -9.28 3.92
N LEU A 159 -10.30 -8.40 4.64
CA LEU A 159 -10.27 -8.37 6.11
C LEU A 159 -10.94 -9.60 6.73
N SER A 160 -12.02 -10.14 6.15
CA SER A 160 -12.65 -11.39 6.59
C SER A 160 -11.69 -12.58 6.48
N SER A 161 -10.82 -12.59 5.48
CA SER A 161 -9.80 -13.64 5.31
C SER A 161 -8.62 -13.50 6.27
N TRP A 162 -8.44 -12.34 6.88
CA TRP A 162 -7.25 -12.01 7.68
C TRP A 162 -7.10 -12.90 8.90
N PHE A 163 -8.16 -13.09 9.67
CA PHE A 163 -8.13 -13.93 10.88
C PHE A 163 -7.71 -15.38 10.54
N LYS A 164 -8.27 -15.95 9.47
CA LYS A 164 -7.88 -17.28 8.99
C LYS A 164 -6.40 -17.34 8.64
N ARG A 165 -5.88 -16.33 7.92
CA ARG A 165 -4.46 -16.23 7.56
C ARG A 165 -3.55 -16.16 8.79
N VAL A 166 -3.92 -15.38 9.81
CA VAL A 166 -3.17 -15.29 11.07
C VAL A 166 -3.12 -16.67 11.75
N LEU A 167 -4.24 -17.37 11.83
CA LEU A 167 -4.29 -18.72 12.41
C LEU A 167 -3.45 -19.73 11.61
N GLU A 168 -3.47 -19.65 10.30
CA GLU A 168 -2.69 -20.53 9.42
C GLU A 168 -1.18 -20.32 9.62
N ILE A 169 -0.72 -19.08 9.70
CA ILE A 169 0.69 -18.77 10.00
C ILE A 169 1.07 -19.22 11.42
N HIS A 170 0.20 -19.02 12.38
CA HIS A 170 0.43 -19.52 13.74
C HIS A 170 0.60 -21.04 13.75
N LYS A 171 -0.29 -21.79 13.10
CA LYS A 171 -0.18 -23.26 12.94
C LYS A 171 1.08 -23.66 12.19
N ALA A 172 1.49 -22.89 11.19
CA ALA A 172 2.71 -23.12 10.43
C ALA A 172 3.99 -22.70 11.18
N LYS A 173 3.90 -22.28 12.45
CA LYS A 173 5.03 -21.80 13.27
C LYS A 173 5.82 -20.67 12.57
N GLY A 174 5.11 -19.71 11.98
CA GLY A 174 5.70 -18.55 11.31
C GLY A 174 6.21 -18.81 9.89
N ARG A 175 6.01 -19.97 9.29
CA ARG A 175 6.36 -20.22 7.89
C ARG A 175 5.41 -19.46 6.96
N SER A 176 5.95 -18.98 5.83
CA SER A 176 5.18 -18.25 4.82
C SER A 176 4.01 -19.10 4.31
N LEU A 177 2.85 -18.48 4.17
CA LEU A 177 1.71 -19.10 3.49
C LEU A 177 1.93 -19.07 1.97
N PRO A 178 1.44 -20.07 1.23
CA PRO A 178 1.37 -20.01 -0.23
C PRO A 178 0.57 -18.75 -0.66
N GLN A 179 1.06 -18.08 -1.70
CA GLN A 179 0.38 -16.93 -2.31
C GLN A 179 -0.79 -17.38 -3.18
#